data_e78eb5fda17a6ace0b17addd37a5cf98
#
_entry.id   e78eb5fda17a6ace0b17addd37a5cf98
#
_cell.length_a   1.000
_cell.length_b   1.000
_cell.length_c   1.000
_cell.angle_alpha   90.00
_cell.angle_beta   90.00
_cell.angle_gamma   90.00
#
_symmetry.space_group_name_H-M   'P 1'
#
loop_
_entity.id
_entity.type
_entity.pdbx_description
1 polymer ?
#
loop_
_entity_poly.entity_id
_entity_poly.type
_entity_poly.pdbx_seq_one_letter_code
_entity_poly.pdbx_strand_id
1 'polypeptide(L)'
;MIDAIKSAGGVATLAHPAWSLQRPDKMVQLRGVDCTEIYNSVSGYPFSARPYSGTLIDVATTMGFRAVLTSTDDTHYYGEDAGRGIVYVKATELSRDAIINGILKGDVVPTNGPFIEWELRGSRFAVTVPDGCRYVQFFTNKYYSPQTTATGGTVREAYFDVDPKVTFIRAEAVGFDGLTAYTQYIYF
;
A
#
# COMPACT_ATOMS: atom_id res chain seq x y z
N MET A 1 22.48 5.04 7.45
CA MET A 1 21.98 4.91 6.07
C MET A 1 20.75 5.80 5.85
N ILE A 2 19.64 5.65 6.58
CA ILE A 2 18.42 6.47 6.42
C ILE A 2 18.74 7.96 6.51
N ASP A 3 19.46 8.39 7.56
CA ASP A 3 19.83 9.81 7.74
C ASP A 3 20.65 10.36 6.55
N ALA A 4 21.53 9.55 5.96
CA ALA A 4 22.31 9.95 4.79
C ALA A 4 21.43 10.16 3.55
N ILE A 5 20.45 9.28 3.33
CA ILE A 5 19.46 9.41 2.25
C ILE A 5 18.67 10.71 2.42
N LYS A 6 18.15 10.94 3.62
CA LYS A 6 17.33 12.12 3.93
C LYS A 6 18.13 13.43 3.85
N SER A 7 19.37 13.42 4.33
CA SER A 7 20.27 14.59 4.23
C SER A 7 20.61 14.95 2.78
N ALA A 8 20.58 13.97 1.88
CA ALA A 8 20.73 14.18 0.44
C ALA A 8 19.42 14.58 -0.28
N GLY A 9 18.31 14.80 0.46
CA GLY A 9 17.00 15.11 -0.11
C GLY A 9 16.29 13.90 -0.74
N GLY A 10 16.67 12.68 -0.36
CA GLY A 10 16.08 11.44 -0.83
C GLY A 10 14.92 10.94 0.04
N VAL A 11 14.15 9.98 -0.50
CA VAL A 11 13.08 9.24 0.18
C VAL A 11 13.63 7.89 0.63
N ALA A 12 13.55 7.59 1.92
CA ALA A 12 14.02 6.32 2.49
C ALA A 12 12.92 5.28 2.43
N THR A 13 13.07 4.26 1.59
CA THR A 13 12.08 3.18 1.41
C THR A 13 12.61 1.86 1.97
N LEU A 14 11.79 1.19 2.79
CA LEU A 14 12.00 -0.21 3.19
C LEU A 14 11.49 -1.12 2.08
N ALA A 15 12.42 -1.68 1.31
CA ALA A 15 12.13 -2.54 0.17
C ALA A 15 11.67 -3.94 0.60
N HIS A 16 10.74 -4.52 -0.15
CA HIS A 16 10.26 -5.92 -0.13
C HIS A 16 10.35 -6.64 1.24
N PRO A 17 9.70 -6.13 2.32
CA PRO A 17 9.95 -6.65 3.66
C PRO A 17 9.55 -8.13 3.83
N ALA A 18 8.53 -8.62 3.12
CA ALA A 18 8.16 -10.03 3.16
C ALA A 18 9.21 -10.93 2.48
N TRP A 19 9.75 -10.50 1.35
CA TRP A 19 10.80 -11.25 0.64
C TRP A 19 12.08 -11.32 1.48
N SER A 20 12.45 -10.21 2.12
CA SER A 20 13.63 -10.10 2.99
C SER A 20 13.44 -10.76 4.35
N LEU A 21 12.26 -11.35 4.64
CA LEU A 21 11.91 -11.95 5.94
C LEU A 21 12.12 -10.98 7.11
N GLN A 22 11.78 -9.71 6.90
CA GLN A 22 11.88 -8.70 7.93
C GLN A 22 10.98 -9.04 9.12
N ARG A 23 11.48 -8.79 10.32
CA ARG A 23 10.70 -8.99 11.54
C ARG A 23 9.94 -7.71 11.88
N PRO A 24 8.65 -7.78 12.24
CA PRO A 24 7.87 -6.58 12.60
C PRO A 24 8.49 -5.75 13.72
N ASP A 25 9.09 -6.41 14.75
CA ASP A 25 9.78 -5.73 15.84
C ASP A 25 11.04 -4.98 15.38
N LYS A 26 11.66 -5.40 14.28
CA LYS A 26 12.80 -4.69 13.68
C LYS A 26 12.33 -3.54 12.77
N MET A 27 11.21 -3.71 12.08
CA MET A 27 10.62 -2.63 11.27
C MET A 27 10.29 -1.42 12.15
N VAL A 28 9.71 -1.62 13.33
CA VAL A 28 9.39 -0.53 14.28
C VAL A 28 10.63 0.25 14.74
N GLN A 29 11.81 -0.38 14.71
CA GLN A 29 13.07 0.25 15.08
C GLN A 29 13.68 1.12 13.97
N LEU A 30 13.21 1.00 12.73
CA LEU A 30 13.68 1.77 11.58
C LEU A 30 13.12 3.21 11.64
N ARG A 31 13.82 4.07 12.38
CA ARG A 31 13.41 5.48 12.51
C ARG A 31 13.72 6.25 11.24
N GLY A 32 12.74 7.06 10.79
CA GLY A 32 12.90 7.94 9.63
C GLY A 32 12.71 7.26 8.27
N VAL A 33 12.24 6.00 8.23
CA VAL A 33 11.74 5.39 7.00
C VAL A 33 10.49 6.15 6.55
N ASP A 34 10.45 6.56 5.30
CA ASP A 34 9.33 7.29 4.72
C ASP A 34 8.32 6.35 4.07
N CYS A 35 8.80 5.33 3.34
CA CYS A 35 7.98 4.42 2.56
C CYS A 35 8.30 2.95 2.86
N THR A 36 7.36 2.06 2.52
CA THR A 36 7.60 0.61 2.49
C THR A 36 6.81 -0.03 1.35
N GLU A 37 7.37 -1.06 0.75
CA GLU A 37 6.74 -1.78 -0.36
C GLU A 37 5.70 -2.78 0.17
N ILE A 38 4.42 -2.54 -0.16
CA ILE A 38 3.36 -3.51 0.07
C ILE A 38 3.37 -4.60 -1.00
N TYR A 39 3.81 -4.25 -2.21
CA TYR A 39 3.98 -5.17 -3.32
C TYR A 39 5.29 -4.90 -4.06
N ASN A 40 5.99 -6.00 -4.41
CA ASN A 40 7.22 -5.97 -5.20
C ASN A 40 7.17 -7.11 -6.22
N SER A 41 7.16 -6.81 -7.53
CA SER A 41 6.86 -7.83 -8.53
C SER A 41 7.98 -8.82 -8.74
N VAL A 42 9.25 -8.41 -8.69
CA VAL A 42 10.40 -9.34 -8.80
C VAL A 42 10.51 -10.27 -7.59
N SER A 43 9.97 -9.88 -6.45
CA SER A 43 9.84 -10.77 -5.30
C SER A 43 8.77 -11.87 -5.47
N GLY A 44 8.05 -11.91 -6.60
CA GLY A 44 7.04 -12.89 -6.98
C GLY A 44 7.46 -13.80 -8.14
N TYR A 45 6.47 -14.59 -8.62
CA TYR A 45 6.65 -15.46 -9.79
C TYR A 45 6.98 -14.63 -11.05
N PRO A 46 7.91 -15.09 -11.91
CA PRO A 46 8.62 -16.36 -11.88
C PRO A 46 9.91 -16.35 -11.04
N PHE A 47 10.31 -15.22 -10.46
CA PHE A 47 11.64 -15.06 -9.86
C PHE A 47 11.67 -15.49 -8.39
N SER A 48 10.56 -15.33 -7.66
CA SER A 48 10.47 -15.62 -6.22
C SER A 48 9.02 -15.97 -5.81
N ALA A 49 8.72 -15.95 -4.51
CA ALA A 49 7.43 -16.41 -3.97
C ALA A 49 6.81 -15.49 -2.88
N ARG A 50 7.36 -14.28 -2.66
CA ARG A 50 6.89 -13.39 -1.60
C ARG A 50 6.72 -11.93 -2.08
N PRO A 51 5.87 -11.67 -3.08
CA PRO A 51 5.69 -10.32 -3.62
C PRO A 51 4.89 -9.42 -2.69
N TYR A 52 4.03 -9.96 -1.84
CA TYR A 52 3.08 -9.26 -1.01
C TYR A 52 3.55 -9.18 0.45
N SER A 53 3.58 -7.96 0.98
CA SER A 53 4.06 -7.65 2.33
C SER A 53 2.96 -7.16 3.27
N GLY A 54 1.70 -7.05 2.82
CA GLY A 54 0.63 -6.38 3.56
C GLY A 54 0.43 -6.93 4.97
N THR A 55 0.29 -8.25 5.15
CA THR A 55 0.11 -8.86 6.47
C THR A 55 1.27 -8.55 7.43
N LEU A 56 2.51 -8.57 6.91
CA LEU A 56 3.69 -8.24 7.70
C LEU A 56 3.66 -6.77 8.16
N ILE A 57 3.30 -5.87 7.24
CA ILE A 57 3.20 -4.43 7.51
C ILE A 57 2.05 -4.17 8.49
N ASP A 58 0.89 -4.84 8.34
CA ASP A 58 -0.23 -4.72 9.28
C ASP A 58 0.19 -5.07 10.71
N VAL A 59 0.92 -6.18 10.90
CA VAL A 59 1.45 -6.57 12.21
C VAL A 59 2.42 -5.50 12.75
N ALA A 60 3.36 -5.02 11.92
CA ALA A 60 4.27 -3.94 12.32
C ALA A 60 3.51 -2.64 12.66
N THR A 61 2.44 -2.34 11.93
CA THR A 61 1.58 -1.17 12.17
C THR A 61 0.86 -1.24 13.51
N THR A 62 0.40 -2.43 13.95
CA THR A 62 -0.14 -2.60 15.31
C THR A 62 0.90 -2.31 16.40
N MET A 63 2.18 -2.48 16.10
CA MET A 63 3.31 -2.21 17.00
C MET A 63 3.85 -0.77 16.90
N GLY A 64 3.24 0.07 16.03
CA GLY A 64 3.60 1.48 15.88
C GLY A 64 4.47 1.81 14.66
N PHE A 65 4.73 0.86 13.75
CA PHE A 65 5.38 1.18 12.46
C PHE A 65 4.48 2.10 11.63
N ARG A 66 5.09 3.11 11.01
CA ARG A 66 4.40 4.08 10.14
C ARG A 66 5.26 4.35 8.92
N ALA A 67 4.71 4.11 7.74
CA ALA A 67 5.36 4.40 6.45
C ALA A 67 4.28 4.53 5.36
N VAL A 68 4.56 5.29 4.32
CA VAL A 68 3.73 5.34 3.12
C VAL A 68 3.87 4.01 2.36
N LEU A 69 2.76 3.42 1.96
CA LEU A 69 2.75 2.20 1.16
C LEU A 69 3.11 2.53 -0.29
N THR A 70 4.00 1.75 -0.87
CA THR A 70 4.39 1.82 -2.28
C THR A 70 4.31 0.44 -2.93
N SER A 71 4.29 0.42 -4.26
CA SER A 71 4.42 -0.77 -5.08
C SER A 71 5.54 -0.55 -6.10
N THR A 72 6.27 -1.59 -6.45
CA THR A 72 7.41 -1.49 -7.36
C THR A 72 7.59 -2.75 -8.18
N ASP A 73 8.24 -2.61 -9.32
CA ASP A 73 8.76 -3.72 -10.10
C ASP A 73 10.01 -4.32 -9.48
N ASP A 74 10.87 -3.47 -8.89
CA ASP A 74 12.24 -3.83 -8.50
C ASP A 74 13.06 -4.35 -9.70
N THR A 75 12.78 -3.77 -10.88
CA THR A 75 13.38 -4.18 -12.15
C THR A 75 14.88 -4.02 -12.16
N HIS A 76 15.61 -5.10 -12.43
CA HIS A 76 17.05 -5.12 -12.58
C HIS A 76 17.47 -5.05 -14.05
N TYR A 77 16.63 -5.54 -14.94
CA TYR A 77 16.83 -5.55 -16.39
C TYR A 77 15.51 -5.15 -17.06
N TYR A 78 15.52 -4.14 -17.91
CA TYR A 78 14.32 -3.65 -18.62
C TYR A 78 13.78 -4.73 -19.57
N GLY A 79 13.06 -5.69 -19.01
CA GLY A 79 12.50 -6.84 -19.68
C GLY A 79 11.03 -7.06 -19.30
N GLU A 80 10.64 -8.31 -19.14
CA GLU A 80 9.25 -8.71 -18.86
C GLU A 80 8.76 -8.33 -17.45
N ASP A 81 9.63 -7.91 -16.56
CA ASP A 81 9.35 -7.51 -15.18
C ASP A 81 8.97 -6.02 -15.03
N ALA A 82 9.19 -5.20 -16.07
CA ALA A 82 8.92 -3.78 -16.02
C ALA A 82 7.40 -3.46 -16.17
N GLY A 83 6.92 -2.47 -15.39
CA GLY A 83 5.54 -1.98 -15.46
C GLY A 83 4.50 -2.86 -14.75
N ARG A 84 4.92 -3.82 -13.93
CA ARG A 84 4.01 -4.72 -13.20
C ARG A 84 3.60 -4.20 -11.83
N GLY A 85 4.47 -3.46 -11.15
CA GLY A 85 4.20 -2.81 -9.89
C GLY A 85 4.45 -1.31 -10.02
N ILE A 86 3.42 -0.50 -9.86
CA ILE A 86 3.48 0.94 -10.08
C ILE A 86 2.88 1.72 -8.91
N VAL A 87 3.19 3.01 -8.88
CA VAL A 87 2.59 3.96 -7.94
C VAL A 87 2.03 5.13 -8.75
N TYR A 88 0.71 5.35 -8.67
CA TYR A 88 0.14 6.63 -9.10
C TYR A 88 0.42 7.67 -8.04
N VAL A 89 0.92 8.82 -8.43
CA VAL A 89 1.23 9.93 -7.51
C VAL A 89 0.35 11.12 -7.85
N LYS A 90 -0.40 11.62 -6.86
CA LYS A 90 -1.15 12.87 -6.99
C LYS A 90 -0.18 14.03 -6.81
N ALA A 91 0.11 14.72 -7.92
CA ALA A 91 1.01 15.87 -7.95
C ALA A 91 0.37 17.03 -8.70
N THR A 92 0.72 18.26 -8.35
CA THR A 92 0.19 19.47 -8.98
C THR A 92 0.85 19.75 -10.33
N GLU A 93 2.03 19.19 -10.57
CA GLU A 93 2.81 19.33 -11.80
C GLU A 93 3.78 18.15 -11.95
N LEU A 94 4.30 17.96 -13.15
CA LEU A 94 5.32 16.95 -13.44
C LEU A 94 6.71 17.53 -13.11
N SER A 95 7.01 17.64 -11.81
CA SER A 95 8.33 18.03 -11.32
C SER A 95 8.80 17.04 -10.25
N ARG A 96 10.12 16.92 -10.09
CA ARG A 96 10.74 16.08 -9.06
C ARG A 96 10.16 16.39 -7.67
N ASP A 97 10.08 17.65 -7.32
CA ASP A 97 9.70 18.08 -5.98
C ASP A 97 8.20 17.84 -5.73
N ALA A 98 7.33 18.07 -6.73
CA ALA A 98 5.92 17.78 -6.63
C ALA A 98 5.66 16.28 -6.46
N ILE A 99 6.38 15.41 -7.19
CA ILE A 99 6.28 13.95 -7.08
C ILE A 99 6.76 13.48 -5.70
N ILE A 100 7.95 13.93 -5.26
CA ILE A 100 8.48 13.57 -3.93
C ILE A 100 7.53 14.02 -2.82
N ASN A 101 6.99 15.23 -2.90
CA ASN A 101 6.02 15.74 -1.94
C ASN A 101 4.72 14.93 -1.92
N GLY A 102 4.22 14.51 -3.08
CA GLY A 102 3.06 13.61 -3.17
C GLY A 102 3.33 12.27 -2.48
N ILE A 103 4.48 11.67 -2.72
CA ILE A 103 4.90 10.43 -2.07
C ILE A 103 4.97 10.60 -0.55
N LEU A 104 5.69 11.61 -0.07
CA LEU A 104 5.88 11.83 1.37
C LEU A 104 4.58 12.15 2.12
N LYS A 105 3.58 12.72 1.45
CA LYS A 105 2.24 12.96 1.99
C LYS A 105 1.36 11.71 2.01
N GLY A 106 1.75 10.65 1.31
CA GLY A 106 0.89 9.49 1.09
C GLY A 106 -0.23 9.73 0.05
N ASP A 107 -0.11 10.77 -0.76
CA ASP A 107 -1.01 11.06 -1.89
C ASP A 107 -0.69 10.12 -3.07
N VAL A 108 -0.67 8.82 -2.80
CA VAL A 108 -0.23 7.80 -3.76
C VAL A 108 -1.11 6.56 -3.71
N VAL A 109 -1.30 5.94 -4.89
CA VAL A 109 -1.99 4.65 -5.05
C VAL A 109 -0.99 3.60 -5.49
N PRO A 110 -0.51 2.73 -4.59
CA PRO A 110 0.27 1.56 -4.98
C PRO A 110 -0.65 0.56 -5.69
N THR A 111 -0.20 -0.01 -6.81
CA THR A 111 -1.00 -1.01 -7.53
C THR A 111 -0.14 -1.87 -8.45
N ASN A 112 -0.61 -3.07 -8.72
CA ASN A 112 -0.23 -3.87 -9.88
C ASN A 112 -1.46 -4.23 -10.75
N GLY A 113 -2.60 -3.56 -10.51
CA GLY A 113 -3.89 -3.81 -11.15
C GLY A 113 -4.75 -2.56 -11.28
N PRO A 114 -5.95 -2.54 -10.69
CA PRO A 114 -6.90 -1.45 -10.87
C PRO A 114 -6.39 -0.12 -10.31
N PHE A 115 -6.98 0.99 -10.76
CA PHE A 115 -6.89 2.27 -10.10
C PHE A 115 -8.01 2.40 -9.07
N ILE A 116 -7.71 3.02 -7.92
CA ILE A 116 -8.69 3.26 -6.84
C ILE A 116 -8.55 4.67 -6.27
N GLU A 117 -9.66 5.15 -5.73
CA GLU A 117 -9.71 6.34 -4.90
C GLU A 117 -10.30 5.98 -3.54
N TRP A 118 -10.00 6.75 -2.51
CA TRP A 118 -10.60 6.55 -1.19
C TRP A 118 -10.74 7.84 -0.43
N GLU A 119 -11.68 7.84 0.52
CA GLU A 119 -11.89 8.95 1.42
C GLU A 119 -12.48 8.48 2.75
N LEU A 120 -12.30 9.28 3.78
CA LEU A 120 -12.97 9.11 5.07
C LEU A 120 -14.05 10.19 5.22
N ARG A 121 -15.32 9.79 5.22
CA ARG A 121 -16.48 10.64 5.43
C ARG A 121 -17.05 10.40 6.83
N GLY A 122 -16.67 11.21 7.81
CA GLY A 122 -17.01 10.95 9.21
C GLY A 122 -16.37 9.64 9.69
N SER A 123 -17.18 8.66 10.07
CA SER A 123 -16.71 7.32 10.44
C SER A 123 -16.73 6.33 9.28
N ARG A 124 -17.13 6.72 8.07
CA ARG A 124 -17.20 5.82 6.92
C ARG A 124 -15.98 5.95 6.03
N PHE A 125 -15.21 4.88 5.93
CA PHE A 125 -14.13 4.75 4.96
C PHE A 125 -14.68 4.17 3.67
N ALA A 126 -14.65 4.94 2.59
CA ALA A 126 -15.15 4.58 1.28
C ALA A 126 -13.99 4.37 0.30
N VAL A 127 -14.13 3.36 -0.56
CA VAL A 127 -13.22 3.05 -1.67
C VAL A 127 -14.00 3.03 -2.96
N THR A 128 -13.56 3.78 -3.95
CA THR A 128 -14.12 3.82 -5.31
C THR A 128 -13.14 3.16 -6.28
N VAL A 129 -13.68 2.31 -7.14
CA VAL A 129 -12.94 1.62 -8.21
C VAL A 129 -13.59 1.97 -9.54
N PRO A 130 -13.13 3.00 -10.27
CA PRO A 130 -13.84 3.54 -11.45
C PRO A 130 -14.16 2.48 -12.51
N ASP A 131 -13.21 1.61 -12.82
CA ASP A 131 -13.37 0.53 -13.78
C ASP A 131 -14.03 -0.73 -13.19
N GLY A 132 -14.21 -0.74 -11.87
CA GLY A 132 -14.73 -1.86 -11.11
C GLY A 132 -13.69 -2.94 -10.84
N CYS A 133 -13.97 -3.77 -9.83
CA CYS A 133 -13.13 -4.88 -9.45
C CYS A 133 -13.97 -6.09 -9.04
N ARG A 134 -13.32 -7.21 -8.74
CA ARG A 134 -13.97 -8.43 -8.29
C ARG A 134 -14.45 -8.32 -6.85
N TYR A 135 -13.62 -7.74 -5.97
CA TYR A 135 -13.96 -7.48 -4.57
C TYR A 135 -13.02 -6.45 -3.95
N VAL A 136 -13.47 -5.85 -2.85
CA VAL A 136 -12.65 -4.98 -2.00
C VAL A 136 -12.56 -5.61 -0.61
N GLN A 137 -11.36 -5.66 -0.04
CA GLN A 137 -11.12 -6.12 1.33
C GLN A 137 -10.63 -4.97 2.20
N PHE A 138 -11.11 -4.93 3.44
CA PHE A 138 -10.72 -3.95 4.45
C PHE A 138 -9.89 -4.61 5.55
N PHE A 139 -8.80 -3.97 5.92
CA PHE A 139 -7.83 -4.42 6.92
C PHE A 139 -7.76 -3.41 8.05
N THR A 140 -7.89 -3.89 9.27
CA THR A 140 -7.80 -3.07 10.49
C THR A 140 -6.92 -3.76 11.53
N ASN A 141 -6.76 -3.15 12.71
CA ASN A 141 -6.12 -3.81 13.86
C ASN A 141 -6.95 -4.94 14.47
N LYS A 142 -8.18 -5.20 13.98
CA LYS A 142 -9.03 -6.31 14.42
C LYS A 142 -8.83 -7.51 13.50
N TYR A 143 -8.74 -8.70 14.08
CA TYR A 143 -8.63 -9.96 13.32
C TYR A 143 -9.93 -10.37 12.61
N TYR A 144 -11.08 -9.81 13.03
CA TYR A 144 -12.39 -10.08 12.43
C TYR A 144 -13.29 -8.84 12.45
N SER A 145 -13.99 -8.64 11.34
CA SER A 145 -15.11 -7.72 11.23
C SER A 145 -16.09 -8.27 10.17
N PRO A 146 -17.42 -8.16 10.36
CA PRO A 146 -18.41 -8.59 9.36
C PRO A 146 -18.36 -7.77 8.06
N GLN A 147 -17.71 -6.61 8.06
CA GLN A 147 -17.58 -5.71 6.90
C GLN A 147 -16.24 -5.86 6.16
N THR A 148 -15.47 -6.94 6.41
CA THR A 148 -14.11 -7.06 5.86
C THR A 148 -14.07 -7.23 4.35
N THR A 149 -15.15 -7.64 3.71
CA THR A 149 -15.15 -7.90 2.26
C THR A 149 -16.45 -7.43 1.62
N ALA A 150 -16.32 -6.58 0.60
CA ALA A 150 -17.41 -6.23 -0.30
C ALA A 150 -17.28 -7.04 -1.59
N THR A 151 -18.30 -7.83 -1.93
CA THR A 151 -18.37 -8.70 -3.11
C THR A 151 -19.73 -8.59 -3.78
N GLY A 152 -19.86 -9.12 -5.00
CA GLY A 152 -21.14 -9.23 -5.71
C GLY A 152 -21.08 -8.55 -7.08
N GLY A 153 -20.86 -9.35 -8.13
CA GLY A 153 -20.72 -8.85 -9.49
C GLY A 153 -19.48 -7.96 -9.65
N THR A 154 -19.64 -6.81 -10.27
CA THR A 154 -18.58 -5.81 -10.40
C THR A 154 -18.70 -4.79 -9.29
N VAL A 155 -17.72 -4.77 -8.37
CA VAL A 155 -17.67 -3.79 -7.27
C VAL A 155 -17.03 -2.50 -7.77
N ARG A 156 -17.79 -1.41 -7.73
CA ARG A 156 -17.33 -0.05 -8.08
C ARG A 156 -17.19 0.87 -6.88
N GLU A 157 -17.88 0.55 -5.80
CA GLU A 157 -17.81 1.28 -4.53
C GLU A 157 -17.94 0.28 -3.38
N ALA A 158 -17.14 0.47 -2.36
CA ALA A 158 -17.20 -0.29 -1.13
C ALA A 158 -16.94 0.62 0.05
N TYR A 159 -17.51 0.30 1.21
CA TYR A 159 -17.30 1.10 2.42
C TYR A 159 -17.23 0.25 3.67
N PHE A 160 -16.55 0.80 4.66
CA PHE A 160 -16.40 0.23 5.98
C PHE A 160 -16.77 1.29 7.02
N ASP A 161 -17.73 1.00 7.89
CA ASP A 161 -18.09 1.87 9.00
C ASP A 161 -17.13 1.61 10.17
N VAL A 162 -16.28 2.60 10.43
CA VAL A 162 -15.17 2.49 11.38
C VAL A 162 -15.69 2.50 12.82
N ASP A 163 -15.41 1.43 13.53
CA ASP A 163 -15.69 1.30 14.96
C ASP A 163 -14.66 2.11 15.78
N PRO A 164 -15.06 2.77 16.89
CA PRO A 164 -14.14 3.54 17.74
C PRO A 164 -12.92 2.80 18.30
N LYS A 165 -12.93 1.45 18.24
CA LYS A 165 -11.78 0.63 18.68
C LYS A 165 -10.80 0.30 17.53
N VAL A 166 -11.08 0.77 16.32
CA VAL A 166 -10.17 0.65 15.18
C VAL A 166 -9.09 1.72 15.32
N THR A 167 -7.83 1.33 15.25
CA THR A 167 -6.67 2.23 15.34
C THR A 167 -6.06 2.55 14.00
N PHE A 168 -6.33 1.74 13.00
CA PHE A 168 -6.02 2.00 11.59
C PHE A 168 -6.95 1.23 10.66
N ILE A 169 -7.09 1.72 9.44
CA ILE A 169 -7.76 1.03 8.35
C ILE A 169 -6.99 1.25 7.05
N ARG A 170 -6.97 0.23 6.21
CA ARG A 170 -6.60 0.26 4.80
C ARG A 170 -7.48 -0.69 4.01
N ALA A 171 -7.45 -0.61 2.68
CA ALA A 171 -8.19 -1.52 1.82
C ALA A 171 -7.34 -2.00 0.63
N GLU A 172 -7.78 -3.12 0.06
CA GLU A 172 -7.27 -3.72 -1.15
C GLU A 172 -8.42 -3.97 -2.12
N ALA A 173 -8.30 -3.49 -3.35
CA ALA A 173 -9.24 -3.78 -4.42
C ALA A 173 -8.61 -4.79 -5.39
N VAL A 174 -9.25 -5.94 -5.53
CA VAL A 174 -8.73 -7.06 -6.34
C VAL A 174 -9.50 -7.14 -7.65
N GLY A 175 -8.79 -6.98 -8.76
CA GLY A 175 -9.31 -7.11 -10.12
C GLY A 175 -9.77 -8.52 -10.47
N PHE A 176 -10.44 -8.67 -11.61
CA PHE A 176 -10.87 -9.99 -12.10
C PHE A 176 -9.71 -10.87 -12.54
N ASP A 177 -8.57 -10.27 -12.85
CA ASP A 177 -7.27 -10.89 -13.17
C ASP A 177 -6.46 -11.29 -11.93
N GLY A 178 -6.94 -10.91 -10.72
CA GLY A 178 -6.27 -11.14 -9.45
C GLY A 178 -5.21 -10.08 -9.09
N LEU A 179 -5.03 -9.06 -9.92
CA LEU A 179 -4.15 -7.95 -9.63
C LEU A 179 -4.82 -6.99 -8.63
N THR A 180 -4.02 -6.25 -7.84
CA THR A 180 -4.51 -5.57 -6.64
C THR A 180 -4.05 -4.12 -6.58
N ALA A 181 -4.94 -3.24 -6.16
CA ALA A 181 -4.60 -1.89 -5.74
C ALA A 181 -4.77 -1.73 -4.23
N TYR A 182 -3.97 -0.86 -3.64
CA TYR A 182 -3.85 -0.67 -2.21
C TYR A 182 -4.13 0.78 -1.83
N THR A 183 -4.95 1.02 -0.79
CA THR A 183 -5.04 2.35 -0.19
C THR A 183 -3.84 2.58 0.73
N GLN A 184 -3.64 3.83 1.14
CA GLN A 184 -2.81 4.12 2.29
C GLN A 184 -3.53 3.75 3.59
N TYR A 185 -2.79 3.69 4.71
CA TYR A 185 -3.38 3.61 6.03
C TYR A 185 -4.04 4.94 6.41
N ILE A 186 -5.23 4.86 7.00
CA ILE A 186 -5.82 5.94 7.81
C ILE A 186 -5.68 5.53 9.26
N TYR A 187 -5.14 6.40 10.09
CA TYR A 187 -4.91 6.17 11.53
C TYR A 187 -5.92 6.95 12.37
N PHE A 188 -6.31 6.37 13.53
CA PHE A 188 -7.26 6.96 14.49
C PHE A 188 -6.65 7.07 15.87
#